data_0d5e9228968aabd9255d2edd3a1821ff
#
_entry.id   0d5e9228968aabd9255d2edd3a1821ff
#
_cell.length_a   1.000
_cell.length_b   1.000
_cell.length_c   1.000
_cell.angle_alpha   90.00
_cell.angle_beta   90.00
_cell.angle_gamma   90.00
#
_symmetry.space_group_name_H-M   'P 1'
#
loop_
_entity.id
_entity.type
_entity.pdbx_description
1 polymer ?
#
loop_
_entity_poly.entity_id
_entity_poly.type
_entity_poly.pdbx_seq_one_letter_code
_entity_poly.pdbx_strand_id
1 'polypeptide(L)'
;LCDAILDSDVKKLVFMSSIKVNGESTDINAFSESSNENPEDNYGVTKQEAESVVRNKLDRSNKDFIIIRPPLIYSVKVKGNLETLLKVIQKKIPLPFKCIHNKRSIVDVTTLSKFIALCIRENTIRNELFLVAEKESYTTSELIEKIARDNDLKCLQFCVPKILLVIVLKVIGKGDVIKKLLQNLQIDCSKAVHFAKKFNDNEIFNKA
;
A
#
# COMPACT_ATOMS: atom_id res chain seq x y z
N LEU A 1 -0.24 -23.78 4.82
CA LEU A 1 0.86 -22.98 5.37
C LEU A 1 0.78 -22.91 6.91
N CYS A 2 -0.32 -22.42 7.52
CA CYS A 2 -0.42 -22.31 8.98
C CYS A 2 -0.25 -23.66 9.68
N ASP A 3 -0.84 -24.75 9.16
CA ASP A 3 -0.66 -26.09 9.74
C ASP A 3 0.81 -26.53 9.69
N ALA A 4 1.49 -26.32 8.57
CA ALA A 4 2.93 -26.61 8.45
C ALA A 4 3.80 -25.76 9.41
N ILE A 5 3.38 -24.52 9.74
CA ILE A 5 4.05 -23.68 10.74
C ILE A 5 3.83 -24.24 12.14
N LEU A 6 2.61 -24.69 12.46
CA LEU A 6 2.30 -25.30 13.76
C LEU A 6 3.14 -26.55 14.02
N ASP A 7 3.36 -27.36 12.99
CA ASP A 7 4.13 -28.61 13.03
C ASP A 7 5.66 -28.42 12.88
N SER A 8 6.15 -27.18 12.83
CA SER A 8 7.56 -26.86 12.60
C SER A 8 8.21 -26.10 13.77
N ASP A 9 9.52 -25.88 13.69
CA ASP A 9 10.28 -25.05 14.63
C ASP A 9 10.19 -23.55 14.33
N VAL A 10 9.44 -23.14 13.32
CA VAL A 10 9.18 -21.72 13.00
C VAL A 10 8.45 -21.09 14.19
N LYS A 11 8.96 -19.98 14.69
CA LYS A 11 8.41 -19.28 15.86
C LYS A 11 7.51 -18.11 15.48
N LYS A 12 7.72 -17.50 14.31
CA LYS A 12 7.02 -16.29 13.90
C LYS A 12 6.68 -16.32 12.40
N LEU A 13 5.47 -15.90 12.07
CA LEU A 13 4.99 -15.66 10.71
C LEU A 13 4.86 -14.15 10.47
N VAL A 14 5.49 -13.62 9.43
CA VAL A 14 5.18 -12.29 8.90
C VAL A 14 4.34 -12.44 7.64
N PHE A 15 3.06 -12.07 7.74
CA PHE A 15 2.10 -12.21 6.65
C PHE A 15 1.92 -10.89 5.90
N MET A 16 2.24 -10.90 4.60
CA MET A 16 2.02 -9.76 3.73
C MET A 16 0.57 -9.71 3.25
N SER A 17 -0.22 -8.84 3.85
CA SER A 17 -1.59 -8.54 3.46
C SER A 17 -1.65 -7.31 2.53
N SER A 18 -2.71 -6.55 2.59
CA SER A 18 -2.94 -5.35 1.77
C SER A 18 -3.89 -4.39 2.47
N ILE A 19 -3.72 -3.08 2.24
CA ILE A 19 -4.69 -2.06 2.68
C ILE A 19 -6.09 -2.28 2.08
N LYS A 20 -6.20 -3.04 1.00
CA LYS A 20 -7.49 -3.38 0.39
C LYS A 20 -8.43 -4.18 1.29
N VAL A 21 -7.93 -4.76 2.37
CA VAL A 21 -8.75 -5.32 3.44
C VAL A 21 -9.60 -4.23 4.11
N ASN A 22 -9.06 -3.01 4.25
CA ASN A 22 -9.80 -1.87 4.80
C ASN A 22 -10.67 -1.17 3.76
N GLY A 23 -10.29 -1.20 2.47
CA GLY A 23 -11.02 -0.59 1.36
C GLY A 23 -10.13 -0.04 0.25
N GLU A 24 -10.73 0.54 -0.78
CA GLU A 24 -10.01 1.11 -1.94
C GLU A 24 -9.94 2.65 -1.92
N SER A 25 -10.65 3.29 -1.00
CA SER A 25 -10.67 4.76 -0.88
C SER A 25 -10.91 5.20 0.56
N THR A 26 -10.44 6.41 0.88
CA THR A 26 -10.71 7.10 2.14
C THR A 26 -11.37 8.44 1.86
N ASP A 27 -12.28 8.85 2.74
CA ASP A 27 -12.93 10.16 2.68
C ASP A 27 -12.18 11.18 3.53
N ILE A 28 -12.58 11.37 4.78
CA ILE A 28 -12.01 12.36 5.70
C ILE A 28 -10.84 11.79 6.48
N ASN A 29 -10.98 10.57 7.00
CA ASN A 29 -10.00 9.93 7.86
C ASN A 29 -9.13 8.93 7.11
N ALA A 30 -7.84 8.93 7.42
CA ALA A 30 -6.93 7.88 6.97
C ALA A 30 -7.29 6.53 7.62
N PHE A 31 -7.01 5.42 6.93
CA PHE A 31 -7.10 4.11 7.55
C PHE A 31 -6.03 3.94 8.62
N SER A 32 -6.43 3.36 9.74
CA SER A 32 -5.57 2.94 10.85
C SER A 32 -5.80 1.45 11.13
N GLU A 33 -5.02 0.89 12.04
CA GLU A 33 -5.18 -0.52 12.46
C GLU A 33 -6.54 -0.79 13.13
N SER A 34 -7.21 0.24 13.64
CA SER A 34 -8.56 0.17 14.24
C SER A 34 -9.69 0.41 13.23
N SER A 35 -9.39 0.73 11.99
CA SER A 35 -10.41 0.95 10.96
C SER A 35 -11.10 -0.35 10.58
N ASN A 36 -12.40 -0.28 10.33
CA ASN A 36 -13.18 -1.44 9.89
C ASN A 36 -12.64 -2.03 8.61
N GLU A 37 -12.74 -3.35 8.51
CA GLU A 37 -12.45 -4.10 7.30
C GLU A 37 -13.65 -4.03 6.37
N ASN A 38 -13.44 -3.59 5.14
CA ASN A 38 -14.46 -3.45 4.10
C ASN A 38 -13.84 -3.69 2.72
N PRO A 39 -13.39 -4.91 2.41
CA PRO A 39 -12.79 -5.21 1.11
C PRO A 39 -13.80 -5.06 -0.02
N GLU A 40 -13.39 -4.39 -1.10
CA GLU A 40 -14.26 -4.03 -2.22
C GLU A 40 -13.98 -4.85 -3.48
N ASP A 41 -12.89 -5.64 -3.51
CA ASP A 41 -12.57 -6.53 -4.63
C ASP A 41 -12.18 -7.95 -4.13
N ASN A 42 -12.18 -8.91 -5.03
CA ASN A 42 -11.84 -10.30 -4.71
C ASN A 42 -10.45 -10.46 -4.08
N TYR A 43 -9.50 -9.61 -4.46
CA TYR A 43 -8.16 -9.62 -3.88
C TYR A 43 -8.19 -9.19 -2.41
N GLY A 44 -8.91 -8.13 -2.08
CA GLY A 44 -9.11 -7.67 -0.71
C GLY A 44 -9.80 -8.72 0.16
N VAL A 45 -10.89 -9.34 -0.36
CA VAL A 45 -11.60 -10.44 0.31
C VAL A 45 -10.66 -11.62 0.58
N THR A 46 -9.91 -12.07 -0.42
CA THR A 46 -8.96 -13.18 -0.24
C THR A 46 -7.89 -12.88 0.81
N LYS A 47 -7.41 -11.61 0.87
CA LYS A 47 -6.44 -11.20 1.90
C LYS A 47 -7.07 -11.18 3.28
N GLN A 48 -8.30 -10.69 3.42
CA GLN A 48 -9.05 -10.70 4.68
C GLN A 48 -9.28 -12.12 5.20
N GLU A 49 -9.72 -13.03 4.33
CA GLU A 49 -9.89 -14.44 4.67
C GLU A 49 -8.57 -15.07 5.13
N ALA A 50 -7.47 -14.79 4.43
CA ALA A 50 -6.16 -15.29 4.80
C ALA A 50 -5.68 -14.74 6.15
N GLU A 51 -5.93 -13.45 6.46
CA GLU A 51 -5.66 -12.89 7.79
C GLU A 51 -6.48 -13.58 8.88
N SER A 52 -7.76 -13.84 8.61
CA SER A 52 -8.64 -14.55 9.54
C SER A 52 -8.12 -15.96 9.84
N VAL A 53 -7.65 -16.69 8.82
CA VAL A 53 -7.02 -18.01 9.00
C VAL A 53 -5.74 -17.91 9.84
N VAL A 54 -4.88 -16.93 9.58
CA VAL A 54 -3.65 -16.70 10.35
C VAL A 54 -3.99 -16.46 11.83
N ARG A 55 -4.92 -15.51 12.10
CA ARG A 55 -5.35 -15.20 13.48
C ARG A 55 -5.94 -16.42 14.18
N ASN A 56 -6.92 -17.08 13.56
CA ASN A 56 -7.63 -18.19 14.17
C ASN A 56 -6.74 -19.39 14.48
N LYS A 57 -5.74 -19.68 13.63
CA LYS A 57 -4.84 -20.82 13.81
C LYS A 57 -3.67 -20.53 14.74
N LEU A 58 -3.12 -19.31 14.71
CA LEU A 58 -1.89 -18.99 15.43
C LEU A 58 -2.12 -18.30 16.78
N ASP A 59 -3.22 -17.57 16.97
CA ASP A 59 -3.48 -16.78 18.19
C ASP A 59 -3.49 -17.64 19.48
N ARG A 60 -3.92 -18.90 19.38
CA ARG A 60 -3.97 -19.86 20.51
C ARG A 60 -2.78 -20.82 20.53
N SER A 61 -1.75 -20.55 19.72
CA SER A 61 -0.56 -21.40 19.63
C SER A 61 0.62 -20.74 20.34
N ASN A 62 1.76 -21.42 20.35
CA ASN A 62 3.05 -20.86 20.78
C ASN A 62 3.78 -20.14 19.64
N LYS A 63 3.11 -19.86 18.54
CA LYS A 63 3.65 -19.19 17.35
C LYS A 63 3.14 -17.75 17.28
N ASP A 64 4.03 -16.84 17.04
CA ASP A 64 3.68 -15.42 16.87
C ASP A 64 3.33 -15.14 15.41
N PHE A 65 2.50 -14.13 15.16
CA PHE A 65 2.27 -13.61 13.82
C PHE A 65 2.32 -12.08 13.78
N ILE A 66 2.71 -11.57 12.63
CA ILE A 66 2.64 -10.15 12.30
C ILE A 66 1.96 -10.03 10.94
N ILE A 67 0.92 -9.22 10.87
CA ILE A 67 0.21 -8.91 9.64
C ILE A 67 0.62 -7.50 9.20
N ILE A 68 1.02 -7.34 7.94
CA ILE A 68 1.40 -6.05 7.37
C ILE A 68 0.45 -5.74 6.22
N ARG A 69 -0.25 -4.61 6.29
CA ARG A 69 -1.13 -4.09 5.23
C ARG A 69 -0.46 -2.89 4.55
N PRO A 70 0.33 -3.08 3.50
CA PRO A 70 0.88 -1.98 2.72
C PRO A 70 -0.16 -1.44 1.74
N PRO A 71 -0.06 -0.15 1.33
CA PRO A 71 -0.73 0.41 0.16
C PRO A 71 -0.03 -0.02 -1.14
N LEU A 72 -0.06 0.85 -2.15
CA LEU A 72 0.74 0.68 -3.35
C LEU A 72 2.23 0.62 -3.01
N ILE A 73 2.86 -0.51 -3.29
CA ILE A 73 4.31 -0.67 -3.12
C ILE A 73 5.00 -0.08 -4.35
N TYR A 74 5.86 0.91 -4.12
CA TYR A 74 6.62 1.61 -5.13
C TYR A 74 8.07 1.10 -5.18
N SER A 75 8.59 1.01 -6.38
CA SER A 75 10.01 0.73 -6.64
C SER A 75 10.41 1.44 -7.94
N VAL A 76 11.67 1.84 -8.10
CA VAL A 76 12.19 2.42 -9.34
C VAL A 76 11.99 1.44 -10.51
N LYS A 77 12.20 0.16 -10.29
CA LYS A 77 11.85 -0.91 -11.24
C LYS A 77 10.37 -1.28 -11.06
N VAL A 78 9.49 -0.41 -11.55
CA VAL A 78 8.04 -0.58 -11.43
C VAL A 78 7.55 -1.87 -12.09
N LYS A 79 6.58 -2.53 -11.45
CA LYS A 79 5.90 -3.73 -11.97
C LYS A 79 4.38 -3.55 -11.91
N GLY A 80 3.68 -4.39 -12.63
CA GLY A 80 2.21 -4.41 -12.61
C GLY A 80 1.57 -3.13 -13.15
N ASN A 81 0.63 -2.56 -12.43
CA ASN A 81 -0.13 -1.38 -12.87
C ASN A 81 0.77 -0.16 -13.12
N LEU A 82 1.85 0.00 -12.33
CA LEU A 82 2.81 1.09 -12.51
C LEU A 82 3.66 0.89 -13.76
N GLU A 83 3.93 -0.34 -14.17
CA GLU A 83 4.62 -0.65 -15.43
C GLU A 83 3.81 -0.19 -16.64
N THR A 84 2.49 -0.39 -16.61
CA THR A 84 1.62 0.11 -17.67
C THR A 84 1.67 1.64 -17.76
N LEU A 85 1.65 2.32 -16.61
CA LEU A 85 1.78 3.78 -16.56
C LEU A 85 3.16 4.24 -17.09
N LEU A 86 4.24 3.55 -16.71
CA LEU A 86 5.58 3.82 -17.22
C LEU A 86 5.65 3.69 -18.76
N LYS A 87 5.05 2.63 -19.33
CA LYS A 87 4.98 2.45 -20.78
C LYS A 87 4.24 3.60 -21.48
N VAL A 88 3.19 4.17 -20.86
CA VAL A 88 2.48 5.34 -21.40
C VAL A 88 3.37 6.59 -21.36
N ILE A 89 4.10 6.80 -20.26
CA ILE A 89 5.05 7.92 -20.14
C ILE A 89 6.17 7.80 -21.17
N GLN A 90 6.74 6.60 -21.36
CA GLN A 90 7.79 6.33 -22.36
C GLN A 90 7.33 6.67 -23.79
N LYS A 91 6.06 6.41 -24.09
CA LYS A 91 5.45 6.78 -25.39
C LYS A 91 5.16 8.28 -25.51
N LYS A 92 5.49 9.09 -24.50
CA LYS A 92 5.22 10.55 -24.45
C LYS A 92 3.75 10.91 -24.66
N ILE A 93 2.83 10.01 -24.28
CA ILE A 93 1.39 10.26 -24.38
C ILE A 93 1.01 11.24 -23.26
N PRO A 94 0.38 12.39 -23.58
CA PRO A 94 -0.06 13.33 -22.57
C PRO A 94 -1.10 12.72 -21.64
N LEU A 95 -0.96 12.93 -20.33
CA LEU A 95 -1.84 12.39 -19.31
C LEU A 95 -2.73 13.48 -18.71
N PRO A 96 -4.05 13.24 -18.56
CA PRO A 96 -5.02 14.27 -18.18
C PRO A 96 -5.17 14.38 -16.64
N PHE A 97 -4.06 14.31 -15.87
CA PHE A 97 -4.12 14.21 -14.41
C PHE A 97 -3.56 15.42 -13.67
N LYS A 98 -3.13 16.49 -14.34
CA LYS A 98 -2.48 17.65 -13.71
C LYS A 98 -3.34 18.33 -12.63
N CYS A 99 -4.66 18.31 -12.79
CA CYS A 99 -5.61 18.93 -11.84
C CYS A 99 -6.28 17.92 -10.89
N ILE A 100 -5.67 16.75 -10.67
CA ILE A 100 -6.16 15.78 -9.70
C ILE A 100 -5.42 16.00 -8.37
N HIS A 101 -6.18 16.45 -7.36
CA HIS A 101 -5.67 16.79 -6.02
C HIS A 101 -6.06 15.75 -4.95
N ASN A 102 -6.11 14.48 -5.35
CA ASN A 102 -6.30 13.39 -4.40
C ASN A 102 -5.04 13.18 -3.55
N LYS A 103 -5.18 12.39 -2.48
CA LYS A 103 -4.06 12.01 -1.60
C LYS A 103 -3.96 10.50 -1.53
N ARG A 104 -2.83 9.95 -1.92
CA ARG A 104 -2.59 8.52 -1.91
C ARG A 104 -1.31 8.19 -1.18
N SER A 105 -1.44 7.35 -0.16
CA SER A 105 -0.29 6.76 0.50
C SER A 105 0.34 5.70 -0.39
N ILE A 106 1.65 5.67 -0.40
CA ILE A 106 2.48 4.64 -1.02
C ILE A 106 3.51 4.16 -0.01
N VAL A 107 4.16 3.06 -0.28
CA VAL A 107 5.34 2.61 0.46
C VAL A 107 6.46 2.23 -0.50
N ASP A 108 7.67 2.71 -0.26
CA ASP A 108 8.84 2.27 -1.00
C ASP A 108 9.19 0.82 -0.63
N VAL A 109 9.57 0.03 -1.61
CA VAL A 109 9.95 -1.38 -1.39
C VAL A 109 11.09 -1.50 -0.38
N THR A 110 12.01 -0.53 -0.34
CA THR A 110 13.14 -0.50 0.60
C THR A 110 12.65 -0.24 2.03
N THR A 111 11.76 0.74 2.23
CA THR A 111 11.11 1.03 3.52
C THR A 111 10.37 -0.20 4.04
N LEU A 112 9.56 -0.81 3.17
CA LEU A 112 8.79 -2.01 3.52
C LEU A 112 9.70 -3.18 3.89
N SER A 113 10.76 -3.42 3.10
CA SER A 113 11.71 -4.52 3.36
C SER A 113 12.47 -4.33 4.67
N LYS A 114 12.90 -3.10 4.98
CA LYS A 114 13.53 -2.77 6.27
C LYS A 114 12.57 -2.99 7.44
N PHE A 115 11.30 -2.59 7.29
CA PHE A 115 10.29 -2.81 8.32
C PHE A 115 9.99 -4.29 8.54
N ILE A 116 9.92 -5.09 7.49
CA ILE A 116 9.78 -6.56 7.59
C ILE A 116 10.99 -7.16 8.34
N ALA A 117 12.21 -6.74 7.98
CA ALA A 117 13.42 -7.21 8.65
C ALA A 117 13.42 -6.87 10.16
N LEU A 118 12.95 -5.67 10.52
CA LEU A 118 12.75 -5.27 11.91
C LEU A 118 11.74 -6.19 12.62
N CYS A 119 10.59 -6.45 11.99
CA CYS A 119 9.56 -7.35 12.52
C CYS A 119 10.08 -8.79 12.75
N ILE A 120 10.95 -9.28 11.87
CA ILE A 120 11.56 -10.61 12.00
C ILE A 120 12.59 -10.63 13.15
N ARG A 121 13.41 -9.61 13.25
CA ARG A 121 14.49 -9.52 14.26
C ARG A 121 13.96 -9.35 15.68
N GLU A 122 12.87 -8.57 15.84
CA GLU A 122 12.37 -8.21 17.16
C GLU A 122 11.43 -9.26 17.74
N ASN A 123 11.89 -10.03 18.71
CA ASN A 123 11.14 -11.12 19.34
C ASN A 123 10.04 -10.65 20.33
N THR A 124 10.03 -9.37 20.68
CA THR A 124 9.05 -8.80 21.61
C THR A 124 7.71 -8.48 20.98
N ILE A 125 7.61 -8.54 19.62
CA ILE A 125 6.38 -8.29 18.89
C ILE A 125 5.63 -9.59 18.71
N ARG A 126 4.37 -9.60 19.12
CA ARG A 126 3.50 -10.76 19.05
C ARG A 126 2.12 -10.35 18.61
N ASN A 127 1.56 -11.09 17.65
CA ASN A 127 0.16 -11.00 17.23
C ASN A 127 -0.30 -9.57 16.88
N GLU A 128 0.50 -8.89 16.06
CA GLU A 128 0.30 -7.48 15.72
C GLU A 128 -0.12 -7.29 14.25
N LEU A 129 -0.91 -6.23 14.06
CA LEU A 129 -1.23 -5.68 12.74
C LEU A 129 -0.52 -4.33 12.59
N PHE A 130 0.11 -4.12 11.44
CA PHE A 130 0.70 -2.84 11.05
C PHE A 130 0.21 -2.37 9.69
N LEU A 131 -0.16 -1.12 9.61
CA LEU A 131 -0.31 -0.39 8.37
C LEU A 131 1.01 0.33 8.07
N VAL A 132 1.63 0.02 6.92
CA VAL A 132 2.98 0.52 6.61
C VAL A 132 2.95 1.35 5.34
N ALA A 133 3.19 2.65 5.46
CA ALA A 133 3.22 3.61 4.37
C ALA A 133 4.32 4.64 4.59
N GLU A 134 4.69 5.40 3.54
CA GLU A 134 5.48 6.61 3.71
C GLU A 134 4.68 7.67 4.48
N LYS A 135 5.38 8.57 5.17
CA LYS A 135 4.73 9.68 5.89
C LYS A 135 4.02 10.65 4.94
N GLU A 136 4.53 10.78 3.74
CA GLU A 136 3.98 11.67 2.72
C GLU A 136 3.00 10.94 1.82
N SER A 137 1.91 11.62 1.48
CA SER A 137 0.95 11.17 0.47
C SER A 137 1.19 11.91 -0.84
N TYR A 138 0.95 11.25 -1.95
CA TYR A 138 1.12 11.80 -3.29
C TYR A 138 -0.23 11.98 -3.97
N THR A 139 -0.39 13.06 -4.71
CA THR A 139 -1.46 13.14 -5.73
C THR A 139 -1.15 12.19 -6.87
N THR A 140 -2.14 11.84 -7.67
CA THR A 140 -1.90 11.04 -8.89
C THR A 140 -0.93 11.75 -9.84
N SER A 141 -1.02 13.08 -9.94
CA SER A 141 -0.10 13.90 -10.73
C SER A 141 1.34 13.79 -10.23
N GLU A 142 1.58 13.98 -8.94
CA GLU A 142 2.90 13.88 -8.31
C GLU A 142 3.49 12.47 -8.41
N LEU A 143 2.66 11.43 -8.28
CA LEU A 143 3.12 10.05 -8.45
C LEU A 143 3.60 9.78 -9.88
N ILE A 144 2.87 10.30 -10.89
CA ILE A 144 3.27 10.23 -12.30
C ILE A 144 4.60 10.95 -12.52
N GLU A 145 4.76 12.15 -11.97
CA GLU A 145 6.00 12.93 -12.06
C GLU A 145 7.17 12.21 -11.37
N LYS A 146 6.90 11.60 -10.22
CA LYS A 146 7.89 10.79 -9.51
C LYS A 146 8.35 9.59 -10.35
N ILE A 147 7.42 8.84 -10.94
CA ILE A 147 7.74 7.70 -11.82
C ILE A 147 8.57 8.16 -13.02
N ALA A 148 8.21 9.27 -13.64
CA ALA A 148 8.95 9.82 -14.77
C ALA A 148 10.37 10.21 -14.38
N ARG A 149 10.53 10.97 -13.31
CA ARG A 149 11.82 11.42 -12.79
C ARG A 149 12.74 10.26 -12.40
N ASP A 150 12.21 9.28 -11.67
CA ASP A 150 12.98 8.13 -11.18
C ASP A 150 13.41 7.17 -12.33
N ASN A 151 12.89 7.39 -13.56
CA ASN A 151 13.27 6.65 -14.77
C ASN A 151 13.90 7.57 -15.85
N ASP A 152 14.36 8.77 -15.49
CA ASP A 152 14.98 9.76 -16.41
C ASP A 152 14.08 10.12 -17.61
N LEU A 153 12.77 10.14 -17.40
CA LEU A 153 11.79 10.45 -18.43
C LEU A 153 11.10 11.79 -18.17
N LYS A 154 10.62 12.43 -19.25
CA LYS A 154 9.73 13.58 -19.17
C LYS A 154 8.28 13.11 -19.31
N CYS A 155 7.41 13.50 -18.41
CA CYS A 155 5.98 13.30 -18.55
C CYS A 155 5.28 14.59 -18.97
N LEU A 156 4.31 14.44 -19.85
CA LEU A 156 3.43 15.53 -20.26
C LEU A 156 2.10 15.35 -19.54
N GLN A 157 1.70 16.35 -18.78
CA GLN A 157 0.41 16.35 -18.11
C GLN A 157 -0.38 17.61 -18.47
N PHE A 158 -1.69 17.45 -18.61
CA PHE A 158 -2.62 18.56 -18.83
C PHE A 158 -3.81 18.46 -17.87
N CYS A 159 -4.49 19.59 -17.70
CA CYS A 159 -5.62 19.68 -16.78
C CYS A 159 -6.91 19.28 -17.49
N VAL A 160 -7.65 18.34 -16.87
CA VAL A 160 -9.02 18.01 -17.22
C VAL A 160 -9.87 18.03 -15.94
N PRO A 161 -11.05 18.64 -15.94
CA PRO A 161 -11.94 18.59 -14.80
C PRO A 161 -12.25 17.16 -14.38
N LYS A 162 -12.20 16.88 -13.06
CA LYS A 162 -12.44 15.55 -12.50
C LYS A 162 -13.74 14.90 -13.00
N ILE A 163 -14.82 15.72 -13.12
CA ILE A 163 -16.12 15.25 -13.60
C ILE A 163 -16.03 14.67 -15.02
N LEU A 164 -15.33 15.36 -15.91
CA LEU A 164 -15.15 14.91 -17.28
C LEU A 164 -14.34 13.61 -17.36
N LEU A 165 -13.30 13.48 -16.57
CA LEU A 165 -12.52 12.24 -16.44
C LEU A 165 -13.39 11.07 -15.97
N VAL A 166 -14.24 11.31 -14.98
CA VAL A 166 -15.18 10.29 -14.48
C VAL A 166 -16.14 9.82 -15.58
N ILE A 167 -16.72 10.76 -16.33
CA ILE A 167 -17.64 10.44 -17.45
C ILE A 167 -16.91 9.61 -18.50
N VAL A 168 -15.74 10.06 -18.97
CA VAL A 168 -14.95 9.36 -19.99
C VAL A 168 -14.59 7.95 -19.52
N LEU A 169 -14.07 7.78 -18.30
CA LEU A 169 -13.68 6.48 -17.75
C LEU A 169 -14.87 5.53 -17.62
N LYS A 170 -16.06 6.03 -17.27
CA LYS A 170 -17.29 5.22 -17.22
C LYS A 170 -17.72 4.78 -18.62
N VAL A 171 -17.72 5.69 -19.61
CA VAL A 171 -18.13 5.39 -21.00
C VAL A 171 -17.23 4.32 -21.63
N ILE A 172 -15.91 4.35 -21.36
CA ILE A 172 -14.98 3.34 -21.89
C ILE A 172 -14.91 2.06 -21.03
N GLY A 173 -15.83 1.87 -20.07
CA GLY A 173 -15.91 0.67 -19.23
C GLY A 173 -14.79 0.52 -18.20
N LYS A 174 -14.05 1.60 -17.89
CA LYS A 174 -12.94 1.60 -16.90
C LYS A 174 -13.32 2.26 -15.58
N GLY A 175 -14.52 2.01 -15.09
CA GLY A 175 -15.02 2.54 -13.81
C GLY A 175 -14.11 2.23 -12.61
N ASP A 176 -13.52 1.04 -12.55
CA ASP A 176 -12.62 0.61 -11.46
C ASP A 176 -11.36 1.46 -11.35
N VAL A 177 -10.94 2.11 -12.46
CA VAL A 177 -9.77 2.98 -12.48
C VAL A 177 -10.05 4.31 -11.79
N ILE A 178 -11.32 4.71 -11.68
CA ILE A 178 -11.74 5.98 -11.04
C ILE A 178 -11.27 6.02 -9.59
N LYS A 179 -11.56 4.97 -8.81
CA LYS A 179 -11.12 4.89 -7.41
C LYS A 179 -9.60 4.98 -7.29
N LYS A 180 -8.89 4.25 -8.14
CA LYS A 180 -7.42 4.17 -8.10
C LYS A 180 -6.72 5.46 -8.51
N LEU A 181 -7.31 6.26 -9.39
CA LEU A 181 -6.66 7.47 -9.91
C LEU A 181 -7.22 8.79 -9.35
N LEU A 182 -8.50 8.81 -8.96
CA LEU A 182 -9.20 10.07 -8.67
C LEU A 182 -9.66 10.20 -7.22
N GLN A 183 -9.57 9.13 -6.40
CA GLN A 183 -9.97 9.15 -4.99
C GLN A 183 -8.77 9.10 -4.06
N ASN A 184 -8.98 9.53 -2.82
CA ASN A 184 -7.98 9.42 -1.76
C ASN A 184 -7.83 7.96 -1.33
N LEU A 185 -6.63 7.63 -0.85
CA LEU A 185 -6.36 6.43 -0.08
C LEU A 185 -5.23 6.75 0.88
N GLN A 186 -5.57 7.21 2.07
CA GLN A 186 -4.62 7.65 3.08
C GLN A 186 -4.50 6.63 4.20
N ILE A 187 -3.29 6.48 4.71
CA ILE A 187 -2.94 5.54 5.77
C ILE A 187 -2.27 6.31 6.90
N ASP A 188 -2.74 6.10 8.11
CA ASP A 188 -2.03 6.47 9.32
C ASP A 188 -1.02 5.35 9.67
N CYS A 189 0.25 5.62 9.41
CA CYS A 189 1.35 4.71 9.73
C CYS A 189 2.01 5.00 11.08
N SER A 190 1.40 5.80 11.94
CA SER A 190 1.97 6.25 13.22
C SER A 190 2.42 5.10 14.11
N LYS A 191 1.67 4.00 14.15
CA LYS A 191 2.01 2.80 14.90
C LYS A 191 3.31 2.16 14.40
N ALA A 192 3.45 1.99 13.08
CA ALA A 192 4.67 1.43 12.48
C ALA A 192 5.88 2.34 12.69
N VAL A 193 5.71 3.66 12.55
CA VAL A 193 6.75 4.67 12.80
C VAL A 193 7.17 4.65 14.27
N HIS A 194 6.21 4.65 15.20
CA HIS A 194 6.50 4.58 16.65
C HIS A 194 7.26 3.31 16.99
N PHE A 195 6.84 2.19 16.40
CA PHE A 195 7.50 0.92 16.59
C PHE A 195 8.97 0.94 16.10
N ALA A 196 9.24 1.42 14.90
CA ALA A 196 10.60 1.55 14.38
C ALA A 196 11.47 2.45 15.27
N LYS A 197 10.92 3.55 15.80
CA LYS A 197 11.61 4.44 16.74
C LYS A 197 11.99 3.74 18.05
N LYS A 198 11.08 2.94 18.60
CA LYS A 198 11.32 2.19 19.86
C LYS A 198 12.54 1.28 19.77
N PHE A 199 12.85 0.76 18.58
CA PHE A 199 13.99 -0.13 18.33
C PHE A 199 15.19 0.58 17.66
N ASN A 200 15.25 1.92 17.73
CA ASN A 200 16.31 2.75 17.15
C ASN A 200 16.49 2.63 15.63
N ASP A 201 15.50 2.12 14.92
CA ASP A 201 15.47 2.03 13.46
C ASP A 201 14.76 3.25 12.82
N ASN A 202 15.10 4.45 13.30
CA ASN A 202 14.48 5.71 12.85
C ASN A 202 14.63 5.96 11.34
N GLU A 203 15.66 5.36 10.73
CA GLU A 203 15.97 5.53 9.30
C GLU A 203 14.97 4.82 8.38
N ILE A 204 14.17 3.88 8.89
CA ILE A 204 13.19 3.14 8.07
C ILE A 204 12.24 4.10 7.37
N PHE A 205 11.70 5.07 8.09
CA PHE A 205 10.71 6.04 7.60
C PHE A 205 11.27 7.45 7.36
N ASN A 206 12.57 7.64 7.51
CA ASN A 206 13.24 8.89 7.16
C ASN A 206 13.99 8.66 5.85
N LYS A 207 13.46 9.16 4.75
CA LYS A 207 14.23 9.29 3.53
C LYS A 207 15.23 10.43 3.70
N ALA A 208 16.50 10.14 3.42
CA ALA A 208 17.51 11.17 3.24
C ALA A 208 17.18 12.03 2.02
#